data_b02c4e961b4590d1d54c09997fd91a13
#
_entry.id   b02c4e961b4590d1d54c09997fd91a13
#
_cell.length_a   1.000
_cell.length_b   1.000
_cell.length_c   1.000
_cell.angle_alpha   90.00
_cell.angle_beta   90.00
_cell.angle_gamma   90.00
#
_symmetry.space_group_name_H-M   'P 1'
#
loop_
_entity.id
_entity.type
_entity.pdbx_description
1 polymer ?
#
loop_
_entity_poly.entity_id
_entity_poly.type
_entity_poly.pdbx_seq_one_letter_code
_entity_poly.pdbx_strand_id
1 'polypeptide(L)'
;MTMTFQEKYHAYVNEILSAVWNDNQKEIEQAAHILYDAECGGHCIYTFGTGHSHMLGQDIYARAGGFAKIKPIVEIELTLATHPTKSTQIERLAGYADVLEQLYHVKEGDVIIAASNSGRNALVIEYLLRMKQKGARIVAITSLCHSQKVKSRHESGKKLCDIADVVLDNKAPYCDAGI
;
A
#
# COMPACT_ATOMS: atom_id res chain seq x y z
N MET A 1 -34.81 12.88 -17.08
CA MET A 1 -33.58 13.26 -17.80
C MET A 1 -32.52 12.18 -17.58
N THR A 2 -31.87 11.75 -18.64
CA THR A 2 -30.79 10.76 -18.56
C THR A 2 -29.53 11.46 -18.08
N MET A 3 -28.85 10.94 -17.04
CA MET A 3 -27.60 11.50 -16.55
C MET A 3 -26.53 11.53 -17.65
N THR A 4 -25.80 12.62 -17.74
CA THR A 4 -24.61 12.74 -18.59
C THR A 4 -23.49 11.82 -18.08
N PHE A 5 -22.45 11.60 -18.90
CA PHE A 5 -21.30 10.82 -18.49
C PHE A 5 -20.55 11.48 -17.30
N GLN A 6 -20.41 12.80 -17.31
CA GLN A 6 -19.79 13.56 -16.22
C GLN A 6 -20.55 13.39 -14.91
N GLU A 7 -21.87 13.46 -14.93
CA GLU A 7 -22.71 13.25 -13.74
C GLU A 7 -22.57 11.81 -13.20
N LYS A 8 -22.54 10.83 -14.11
CA LYS A 8 -22.31 9.42 -13.72
C LYS A 8 -20.94 9.23 -13.06
N TYR A 9 -19.89 9.80 -13.68
CA TYR A 9 -18.54 9.71 -13.14
C TYR A 9 -18.44 10.37 -11.75
N HIS A 10 -18.99 11.58 -11.59
CA HIS A 10 -19.03 12.28 -10.32
C HIS A 10 -19.79 11.49 -9.24
N ALA A 11 -20.95 10.94 -9.58
CA ALA A 11 -21.74 10.11 -8.66
C ALA A 11 -20.94 8.87 -8.22
N TYR A 12 -20.30 8.17 -9.15
CA TYR A 12 -19.51 6.98 -8.88
C TYR A 12 -18.30 7.27 -7.96
N VAL A 13 -17.56 8.36 -8.22
CA VAL A 13 -16.43 8.76 -7.35
C VAL A 13 -16.92 9.06 -5.94
N ASN A 14 -18.02 9.79 -5.79
CA ASN A 14 -18.59 10.10 -4.48
C ASN A 14 -19.10 8.85 -3.74
N GLU A 15 -19.63 7.88 -4.46
CA GLU A 15 -20.03 6.58 -3.89
C GLU A 15 -18.82 5.85 -3.31
N ILE A 16 -17.71 5.75 -4.09
CA ILE A 16 -16.47 5.13 -3.61
C ILE A 16 -15.92 5.87 -2.38
N LEU A 17 -15.81 7.20 -2.42
CA LEU A 17 -15.32 7.99 -1.30
C LEU A 17 -16.17 7.80 -0.04
N SER A 18 -17.49 7.77 -0.21
CA SER A 18 -18.42 7.52 0.89
C SER A 18 -18.26 6.11 1.47
N ALA A 19 -18.10 5.10 0.60
CA ALA A 19 -17.85 3.72 1.02
C ALA A 19 -16.52 3.58 1.76
N VAL A 20 -15.44 4.21 1.26
CA VAL A 20 -14.14 4.23 1.95
C VAL A 20 -14.28 4.81 3.35
N TRP A 21 -14.96 5.95 3.47
CA TRP A 21 -15.15 6.60 4.76
C TRP A 21 -16.01 5.77 5.72
N ASN A 22 -17.16 5.29 5.26
CA ASN A 22 -18.14 4.63 6.13
C ASN A 22 -17.68 3.23 6.57
N ASP A 23 -17.04 2.49 5.67
CA ASP A 23 -16.72 1.08 5.91
C ASP A 23 -15.36 0.85 6.58
N ASN A 24 -14.50 1.89 6.67
CA ASN A 24 -13.18 1.75 7.29
C ASN A 24 -13.01 2.54 8.60
N GLN A 25 -14.08 3.02 9.23
CA GLN A 25 -13.96 3.88 10.43
C GLN A 25 -13.10 3.25 11.52
N LYS A 26 -13.34 1.98 11.83
CA LYS A 26 -12.60 1.23 12.84
C LYS A 26 -11.15 1.02 12.42
N GLU A 27 -10.91 0.66 11.17
CA GLU A 27 -9.59 0.40 10.61
C GLU A 27 -8.77 1.70 10.52
N ILE A 28 -9.39 2.83 10.18
CA ILE A 28 -8.76 4.16 10.20
C ILE A 28 -8.32 4.51 11.62
N GLU A 29 -9.18 4.32 12.63
CA GLU A 29 -8.83 4.56 14.02
C GLU A 29 -7.68 3.67 14.49
N GLN A 30 -7.72 2.37 14.17
CA GLN A 30 -6.64 1.42 14.48
C GLN A 30 -5.33 1.81 13.81
N ALA A 31 -5.37 2.19 12.53
CA ALA A 31 -4.18 2.66 11.81
C ALA A 31 -3.62 3.93 12.45
N ALA A 32 -4.48 4.90 12.81
CA ALA A 32 -4.08 6.12 13.48
C ALA A 32 -3.38 5.84 14.81
N HIS A 33 -3.89 4.90 15.62
CA HIS A 33 -3.24 4.49 16.86
C HIS A 33 -1.86 3.85 16.61
N ILE A 34 -1.73 2.98 15.60
CA ILE A 34 -0.45 2.37 15.24
C ILE A 34 0.58 3.43 14.87
N LEU A 35 0.20 4.43 14.07
CA LEU A 35 1.08 5.50 13.64
C LEU A 35 1.44 6.43 14.80
N TYR A 36 0.48 6.74 15.66
CA TYR A 36 0.70 7.54 16.87
C TYR A 36 1.67 6.87 17.84
N ASP A 37 1.49 5.58 18.11
CA ASP A 37 2.38 4.82 18.99
C ASP A 37 3.81 4.77 18.45
N ALA A 38 3.97 4.59 17.13
CA ALA A 38 5.28 4.63 16.48
C ALA A 38 5.94 6.01 16.62
N GLU A 39 5.20 7.09 16.39
CA GLU A 39 5.72 8.47 16.54
C GLU A 39 6.15 8.75 17.98
N CYS A 40 5.30 8.40 18.96
CA CYS A 40 5.60 8.57 20.39
C CYS A 40 6.77 7.69 20.84
N GLY A 41 6.89 6.47 20.31
CA GLY A 41 7.99 5.54 20.58
C GLY A 41 9.32 5.91 19.91
N GLY A 42 9.34 6.96 19.10
CA GLY A 42 10.56 7.37 18.36
C GLY A 42 10.88 6.50 17.14
N HIS A 43 9.93 5.68 16.69
CA HIS A 43 10.05 4.81 15.53
C HIS A 43 9.83 5.56 14.22
N CYS A 44 10.24 4.94 13.11
CA CYS A 44 10.02 5.47 11.77
C CYS A 44 8.71 4.95 11.16
N ILE A 45 8.09 5.78 10.33
CA ILE A 45 6.95 5.40 9.50
C ILE A 45 7.47 5.31 8.07
N TYR A 46 7.49 4.11 7.51
CA TYR A 46 7.85 3.88 6.11
C TYR A 46 6.61 3.83 5.24
N THR A 47 6.75 4.18 3.97
CA THR A 47 5.74 3.94 2.95
C THR A 47 6.31 3.05 1.88
N PHE A 48 5.53 2.09 1.39
CA PHE A 48 5.97 1.15 0.36
C PHE A 48 4.86 0.86 -0.64
N GLY A 49 5.22 0.89 -1.91
CA GLY A 49 4.35 0.52 -3.03
C GLY A 49 5.16 0.41 -4.31
N THR A 50 4.67 -0.36 -5.27
CA THR A 50 5.30 -0.55 -6.58
C THR A 50 4.36 -0.08 -7.68
N GLY A 51 4.86 0.19 -8.88
CA GLY A 51 4.07 0.77 -9.96
C GLY A 51 3.45 2.10 -9.52
N HIS A 52 2.19 2.36 -9.83
CA HIS A 52 1.49 3.58 -9.40
C HIS A 52 1.32 3.69 -7.88
N SER A 53 1.31 2.58 -7.17
CA SER A 53 1.10 2.60 -5.71
C SER A 53 2.21 3.31 -4.93
N HIS A 54 3.42 3.49 -5.52
CA HIS A 54 4.50 4.26 -4.88
C HIS A 54 4.14 5.73 -4.72
N MET A 55 3.27 6.27 -5.57
CA MET A 55 2.88 7.69 -5.57
C MET A 55 2.23 8.10 -4.25
N LEU A 56 1.49 7.19 -3.60
CA LEU A 56 0.92 7.45 -2.28
C LEU A 56 2.01 7.83 -1.26
N GLY A 57 3.10 7.07 -1.24
CA GLY A 57 4.21 7.33 -0.33
C GLY A 57 4.97 8.61 -0.65
N GLN A 58 5.14 8.92 -1.92
CA GLN A 58 5.76 10.16 -2.35
C GLN A 58 4.89 11.38 -2.05
N ASP A 59 3.56 11.25 -2.17
CA ASP A 59 2.65 12.35 -1.91
C ASP A 59 2.64 12.80 -0.45
N ILE A 60 2.77 11.88 0.51
CA ILE A 60 2.79 12.22 1.94
C ILE A 60 4.18 12.54 2.49
N TYR A 61 5.24 12.28 1.71
CA TYR A 61 6.62 12.56 2.10
C TYR A 61 7.00 14.03 1.91
N ALA A 62 7.72 14.57 2.88
CA ALA A 62 8.29 15.94 2.84
C ALA A 62 7.26 17.05 2.57
N ARG A 63 6.02 16.88 2.98
CA ARG A 63 4.98 17.90 2.87
C ARG A 63 4.98 18.84 4.06
N ALA A 64 4.70 20.12 3.81
CA ALA A 64 4.40 21.08 4.87
C ALA A 64 3.20 20.61 5.69
N GLY A 65 3.35 20.49 7.02
CA GLY A 65 2.33 19.96 7.92
C GLY A 65 2.20 18.42 7.95
N GLY A 66 3.08 17.70 7.24
CA GLY A 66 3.15 16.24 7.31
C GLY A 66 4.00 15.73 8.48
N PHE A 67 4.03 14.42 8.65
CA PHE A 67 4.90 13.76 9.66
C PHE A 67 6.37 13.86 9.25
N ALA A 68 7.22 14.33 10.15
CA ALA A 68 8.66 14.51 9.88
C ALA A 68 9.41 13.18 9.71
N LYS A 69 8.92 12.09 10.29
CA LYS A 69 9.57 10.77 10.29
C LYS A 69 9.11 9.83 9.18
N ILE A 70 8.31 10.29 8.23
CA ILE A 70 7.92 9.47 7.08
C ILE A 70 9.13 9.28 6.15
N LYS A 71 9.38 8.03 5.78
CA LYS A 71 10.46 7.61 4.88
C LYS A 71 9.88 6.75 3.75
N PRO A 72 9.85 7.23 2.52
CA PRO A 72 9.38 6.42 1.41
C PRO A 72 10.44 5.38 1.02
N ILE A 73 10.00 4.15 0.82
CA ILE A 73 10.77 3.09 0.17
C ILE A 73 10.47 3.20 -1.31
N VAL A 74 11.34 3.92 -2.04
CA VAL A 74 11.16 4.21 -3.47
C VAL A 74 12.44 3.93 -4.22
N GLU A 75 12.42 2.86 -5.01
CA GLU A 75 13.43 2.55 -6.00
C GLU A 75 12.88 2.88 -7.39
N ILE A 76 13.64 3.63 -8.18
CA ILE A 76 13.18 4.10 -9.49
C ILE A 76 12.79 2.96 -10.42
N GLU A 77 13.41 1.80 -10.25
CA GLU A 77 13.14 0.56 -10.99
C GLU A 77 11.75 -0.01 -10.68
N LEU A 78 11.24 0.23 -9.49
CA LEU A 78 9.91 -0.20 -9.03
C LEU A 78 8.81 0.80 -9.38
N THR A 79 9.19 1.96 -9.93
CA THR A 79 8.26 3.00 -10.38
C THR A 79 7.99 2.90 -11.88
N LEU A 80 7.09 3.73 -12.38
CA LEU A 80 6.81 3.87 -13.82
C LEU A 80 7.68 4.93 -14.50
N ALA A 81 8.60 5.58 -13.75
CA ALA A 81 9.37 6.72 -14.21
C ALA A 81 10.33 6.38 -15.37
N THR A 82 10.84 5.15 -15.41
CA THR A 82 11.77 4.72 -16.49
C THR A 82 11.06 3.93 -17.58
N HIS A 83 10.38 2.85 -17.21
CA HIS A 83 9.67 1.99 -18.15
C HIS A 83 8.63 1.12 -17.42
N PRO A 84 7.34 1.15 -17.80
CA PRO A 84 6.29 0.45 -17.08
C PRO A 84 6.46 -1.09 -17.11
N THR A 85 6.96 -1.65 -18.20
CA THR A 85 7.24 -3.10 -18.31
C THR A 85 8.39 -3.51 -17.40
N LYS A 86 9.42 -2.67 -17.22
CA LYS A 86 10.56 -2.92 -16.35
C LYS A 86 10.10 -3.08 -14.89
N SER A 87 9.31 -2.15 -14.38
CA SER A 87 8.74 -2.22 -13.03
C SER A 87 8.01 -3.55 -12.81
N THR A 88 7.13 -3.93 -13.74
CA THR A 88 6.38 -5.19 -13.66
C THR A 88 7.28 -6.43 -13.65
N GLN A 89 8.41 -6.40 -14.35
CA GLN A 89 9.37 -7.51 -14.35
C GLN A 89 10.16 -7.59 -13.06
N ILE A 90 10.63 -6.45 -12.54
CA ILE A 90 11.41 -6.38 -11.30
C ILE A 90 10.56 -6.82 -10.09
N GLU A 91 9.29 -6.47 -10.04
CA GLU A 91 8.36 -6.96 -9.01
C GLU A 91 8.26 -8.49 -8.92
N ARG A 92 8.74 -9.20 -9.92
CA ARG A 92 8.72 -10.67 -10.02
C ARG A 92 10.10 -11.31 -9.83
N LEU A 93 11.15 -10.50 -9.68
CA LEU A 93 12.49 -11.02 -9.44
C LEU A 93 12.61 -11.54 -8.01
N ALA A 94 13.03 -12.80 -7.89
CA ALA A 94 13.41 -13.35 -6.60
C ALA A 94 14.65 -12.63 -6.05
N GLY A 95 14.69 -12.42 -4.74
CA GLY A 95 15.84 -11.81 -4.06
C GLY A 95 15.90 -10.28 -4.10
N TYR A 96 15.04 -9.59 -4.82
CA TYR A 96 15.03 -8.12 -4.78
C TYR A 96 14.61 -7.59 -3.40
N ALA A 97 13.85 -8.36 -2.64
CA ALA A 97 13.52 -8.05 -1.25
C ALA A 97 14.77 -7.97 -0.35
N ASP A 98 15.82 -8.79 -0.63
CA ASP A 98 17.10 -8.74 0.08
C ASP A 98 17.79 -7.38 -0.13
N VAL A 99 17.72 -6.85 -1.35
CA VAL A 99 18.28 -5.55 -1.69
C VAL A 99 17.56 -4.45 -0.92
N LEU A 100 16.22 -4.44 -0.92
CA LEU A 100 15.43 -3.47 -0.16
C LEU A 100 15.72 -3.56 1.34
N GLU A 101 15.86 -4.75 1.88
CA GLU A 101 16.17 -4.98 3.29
C GLU A 101 17.55 -4.41 3.69
N GLN A 102 18.53 -4.47 2.80
CA GLN A 102 19.86 -3.90 3.00
C GLN A 102 19.87 -2.37 2.89
N LEU A 103 19.04 -1.80 2.03
CA LEU A 103 18.96 -0.34 1.82
C LEU A 103 18.12 0.35 2.90
N TYR A 104 17.01 -0.26 3.27
CA TYR A 104 16.04 0.31 4.20
C TYR A 104 16.07 -0.45 5.53
N HIS A 105 16.73 0.15 6.52
CA HIS A 105 16.95 -0.47 7.82
C HIS A 105 15.72 -0.38 8.72
N VAL A 106 14.63 -1.05 8.30
CA VAL A 106 13.41 -1.17 9.11
C VAL A 106 13.69 -1.99 10.37
N LYS A 107 13.20 -1.53 11.51
CA LYS A 107 13.46 -2.11 12.83
C LYS A 107 12.15 -2.51 13.51
N GLU A 108 12.28 -3.22 14.62
CA GLU A 108 11.17 -3.49 15.53
C GLU A 108 10.52 -2.18 16.01
N GLY A 109 9.19 -2.15 16.00
CA GLY A 109 8.40 -0.98 16.36
C GLY A 109 8.16 0.01 15.21
N ASP A 110 8.94 -0.05 14.12
CA ASP A 110 8.67 0.76 12.92
C ASP A 110 7.35 0.33 12.26
N VAL A 111 6.76 1.25 11.51
CA VAL A 111 5.51 1.01 10.78
C VAL A 111 5.75 1.12 9.29
N ILE A 112 5.14 0.25 8.50
CA ILE A 112 5.11 0.35 7.04
C ILE A 112 3.66 0.53 6.57
N ILE A 113 3.38 1.68 5.94
CA ILE A 113 2.15 1.88 5.18
C ILE A 113 2.39 1.31 3.78
N ALA A 114 1.80 0.16 3.50
CA ALA A 114 2.00 -0.55 2.24
C ALA A 114 0.77 -0.40 1.33
N ALA A 115 0.98 0.07 0.11
CA ALA A 115 -0.09 0.25 -0.89
C ALA A 115 0.05 -0.75 -2.03
N SER A 116 -1.03 -1.47 -2.35
CA SER A 116 -1.14 -2.33 -3.53
C SER A 116 -2.58 -2.76 -3.76
N ASN A 117 -3.21 -2.34 -4.86
CA ASN A 117 -4.60 -2.70 -5.15
C ASN A 117 -4.84 -4.21 -5.17
N SER A 118 -4.03 -4.97 -5.89
CA SER A 118 -4.16 -6.42 -5.95
C SER A 118 -3.60 -7.14 -4.73
N GLY A 119 -2.62 -6.55 -4.05
CA GLY A 119 -1.92 -7.11 -2.91
C GLY A 119 -1.20 -8.43 -3.17
N ARG A 120 -0.94 -8.81 -4.43
CA ARG A 120 -0.49 -10.16 -4.83
C ARG A 120 0.96 -10.29 -5.30
N ASN A 121 1.67 -9.17 -5.53
CA ASN A 121 3.00 -9.20 -6.13
C ASN A 121 4.04 -9.82 -5.20
N ALA A 122 4.85 -10.72 -5.74
CA ALA A 122 5.79 -11.52 -4.96
C ALA A 122 6.76 -10.66 -4.14
N LEU A 123 7.37 -9.66 -4.75
CA LEU A 123 8.29 -8.75 -4.05
C LEU A 123 7.64 -8.04 -2.87
N VAL A 124 6.42 -7.51 -3.06
CA VAL A 124 5.70 -6.80 -2.00
C VAL A 124 5.45 -7.73 -0.81
N ILE A 125 4.98 -8.95 -1.10
CA ILE A 125 4.67 -9.94 -0.08
C ILE A 125 5.96 -10.40 0.63
N GLU A 126 7.00 -10.74 -0.12
CA GLU A 126 8.27 -11.20 0.42
C GLU A 126 8.90 -10.16 1.36
N TYR A 127 9.00 -8.91 0.90
CA TYR A 127 9.57 -7.83 1.69
C TYR A 127 8.78 -7.59 2.99
N LEU A 128 7.45 -7.50 2.90
CA LEU A 128 6.60 -7.24 4.07
C LEU A 128 6.58 -8.41 5.06
N LEU A 129 6.66 -9.66 4.61
CA LEU A 129 6.80 -10.80 5.50
C LEU A 129 8.09 -10.73 6.31
N ARG A 130 9.21 -10.35 5.69
CA ARG A 130 10.49 -10.16 6.37
C ARG A 130 10.45 -9.01 7.37
N MET A 131 9.86 -7.88 6.99
CA MET A 131 9.74 -6.73 7.90
C MET A 131 8.85 -7.06 9.11
N LYS A 132 7.78 -7.82 8.90
CA LYS A 132 6.95 -8.32 9.99
C LYS A 132 7.70 -9.27 10.93
N GLN A 133 8.56 -10.14 10.40
CA GLN A 133 9.44 -10.99 11.21
C GLN A 133 10.44 -10.18 12.06
N LYS A 134 10.85 -9.00 11.60
CA LYS A 134 11.68 -8.05 12.35
C LYS A 134 10.91 -7.24 13.40
N GLY A 135 9.61 -7.44 13.53
CA GLY A 135 8.77 -6.73 14.49
C GLY A 135 8.19 -5.39 13.98
N ALA A 136 8.27 -5.11 12.68
CA ALA A 136 7.57 -3.97 12.09
C ALA A 136 6.05 -4.23 12.02
N ARG A 137 5.26 -3.18 12.18
CA ARG A 137 3.80 -3.22 11.98
C ARG A 137 3.43 -2.77 10.57
N ILE A 138 2.38 -3.36 10.01
CA ILE A 138 1.99 -3.13 8.62
C ILE A 138 0.55 -2.62 8.56
N VAL A 139 0.39 -1.43 7.99
CA VAL A 139 -0.91 -0.87 7.60
C VAL A 139 -1.03 -1.01 6.09
N ALA A 140 -1.99 -1.80 5.63
CA ALA A 140 -2.22 -2.03 4.21
C ALA A 140 -3.28 -1.10 3.65
N ILE A 141 -3.04 -0.53 2.47
CA ILE A 141 -4.04 0.13 1.63
C ILE A 141 -4.19 -0.73 0.38
N THR A 142 -5.35 -1.39 0.24
CA THR A 142 -5.57 -2.37 -0.84
C THR A 142 -7.04 -2.39 -1.25
N SER A 143 -7.34 -2.92 -2.42
CA SER A 143 -8.71 -3.21 -2.80
C SER A 143 -9.06 -4.65 -2.42
N LEU A 144 -9.91 -4.84 -1.43
CA LEU A 144 -10.39 -6.18 -1.05
C LEU A 144 -11.15 -6.84 -2.19
N CYS A 145 -11.97 -6.07 -2.92
CA CYS A 145 -12.69 -6.56 -4.10
C CYS A 145 -11.74 -7.12 -5.18
N HIS A 146 -10.65 -6.41 -5.47
CA HIS A 146 -9.65 -6.87 -6.43
C HIS A 146 -8.83 -8.04 -5.86
N SER A 147 -8.33 -7.89 -4.63
CA SER A 147 -7.47 -8.88 -3.99
C SER A 147 -8.13 -10.25 -3.87
N GLN A 148 -9.43 -10.32 -3.56
CA GLN A 148 -10.18 -11.58 -3.45
C GLN A 148 -10.30 -12.33 -4.79
N LYS A 149 -10.31 -11.62 -5.92
CA LYS A 149 -10.48 -12.20 -7.27
C LYS A 149 -9.19 -12.68 -7.90
N VAL A 150 -8.04 -12.44 -7.28
CA VAL A 150 -6.72 -12.81 -7.84
C VAL A 150 -5.96 -13.75 -6.92
N LYS A 151 -5.11 -14.59 -7.51
CA LYS A 151 -4.20 -15.46 -6.75
C LYS A 151 -2.92 -14.72 -6.40
N SER A 152 -2.33 -15.06 -5.25
CA SER A 152 -0.98 -14.63 -4.90
C SER A 152 0.03 -15.07 -5.97
N ARG A 153 1.09 -14.27 -6.13
CA ARG A 153 2.27 -14.60 -6.95
C ARG A 153 3.47 -15.02 -6.11
N HIS A 154 3.32 -15.02 -4.79
CA HIS A 154 4.33 -15.46 -3.84
C HIS A 154 4.07 -16.91 -3.44
N GLU A 155 5.13 -17.70 -3.20
CA GLU A 155 5.06 -19.13 -2.85
C GLU A 155 4.26 -19.42 -1.58
N SER A 156 4.24 -18.50 -0.62
CA SER A 156 3.43 -18.64 0.59
C SER A 156 1.92 -18.65 0.36
N GLY A 157 1.46 -18.29 -0.84
CA GLY A 157 0.05 -18.09 -1.15
C GLY A 157 -0.60 -16.86 -0.49
N LYS A 158 0.11 -16.15 0.41
CA LYS A 158 -0.39 -14.97 1.10
C LYS A 158 -0.48 -13.75 0.18
N LYS A 159 -1.37 -12.84 0.54
CA LYS A 159 -1.53 -11.51 -0.07
C LYS A 159 -1.31 -10.43 0.98
N LEU A 160 -1.25 -9.17 0.57
CA LEU A 160 -1.01 -8.04 1.46
C LEU A 160 -2.01 -7.98 2.63
N CYS A 161 -3.29 -8.24 2.36
CA CYS A 161 -4.33 -8.28 3.39
C CYS A 161 -4.14 -9.41 4.42
N ASP A 162 -3.42 -10.49 4.09
CA ASP A 162 -3.15 -11.60 5.01
C ASP A 162 -1.94 -11.33 5.92
N ILE A 163 -1.14 -10.32 5.61
CA ILE A 163 0.10 -9.96 6.30
C ILE A 163 -0.11 -8.76 7.24
N ALA A 164 -0.95 -7.83 6.82
CA ALA A 164 -1.14 -6.56 7.50
C ALA A 164 -1.76 -6.71 8.90
N ASP A 165 -1.41 -5.79 9.79
CA ASP A 165 -2.03 -5.63 11.11
C ASP A 165 -3.36 -4.89 11.01
N VAL A 166 -3.45 -3.95 10.05
CA VAL A 166 -4.67 -3.23 9.70
C VAL A 166 -4.79 -3.13 8.19
N VAL A 167 -5.99 -3.32 7.67
CA VAL A 167 -6.30 -3.24 6.25
C VAL A 167 -7.30 -2.12 6.00
N LEU A 168 -6.90 -1.12 5.25
CA LEU A 168 -7.76 -0.06 4.73
C LEU A 168 -8.20 -0.43 3.30
N ASP A 169 -9.47 -0.75 3.15
CA ASP A 169 -10.05 -1.07 1.84
C ASP A 169 -10.34 0.21 1.05
N ASN A 170 -9.57 0.46 0.00
CA ASN A 170 -9.75 1.65 -0.84
C ASN A 170 -10.95 1.58 -1.79
N LYS A 171 -11.73 0.49 -1.76
CA LYS A 171 -12.94 0.27 -2.56
C LYS A 171 -12.72 0.34 -4.08
N ALA A 172 -11.46 0.35 -4.54
CA ALA A 172 -11.20 0.34 -5.98
C ALA A 172 -11.84 -0.89 -6.65
N PRO A 173 -12.46 -0.73 -7.84
CA PRO A 173 -13.10 -1.83 -8.53
C PRO A 173 -12.09 -2.87 -9.02
N TYR A 174 -12.58 -4.05 -9.37
CA TYR A 174 -11.74 -5.07 -9.98
C TYR A 174 -11.17 -4.57 -11.31
N CYS A 175 -9.86 -4.72 -11.49
CA CYS A 175 -9.11 -4.26 -12.67
C CYS A 175 -9.05 -2.73 -12.86
N ASP A 176 -9.34 -1.93 -11.84
CA ASP A 176 -9.24 -0.46 -11.83
C ASP A 176 -10.16 0.26 -12.86
N ALA A 177 -10.98 -0.44 -13.59
CA ALA A 177 -11.92 0.11 -14.58
C ALA A 177 -13.35 0.00 -14.05
N GLY A 178 -13.87 1.09 -13.49
CA GLY A 178 -15.15 1.12 -12.79
C GLY A 178 -16.33 1.69 -13.60
N ILE A 179 -16.04 2.34 -14.73
CA ILE A 179 -17.05 2.99 -15.59
C ILE A 179 -16.72 2.70 -17.05
#